data_680b1c4b02ccf476c95648d56d13e48c
#
_entry.id   680b1c4b02ccf476c95648d56d13e48c
#
_cell.length_a   1.000
_cell.length_b   1.000
_cell.length_c   1.000
_cell.angle_alpha   90.00
_cell.angle_beta   90.00
_cell.angle_gamma   90.00
#
_symmetry.space_group_name_H-M   'P 1'
#
loop_
_entity.id
_entity.type
_entity.pdbx_description
1 polymer ?
#
loop_
_entity_poly.entity_id
_entity_poly.type
_entity_poly.pdbx_seq_one_letter_code
_entity_poly.pdbx_strand_id
1 'polypeptide(L)'
;DVPKADHNGVYYIWAADKAGNISAAAKVNVTALDIVPPVVVKVETQRTWDAKENWAKVTAQDDNSGVVAIGWERAEKDMGSRHAPDPITWVDSTAEAAFIFTENGSYNAYARDLAGNVSEPYPFIIDHIDKHSPVIDSVEWDKGWSQEKTVTVKAHDTESGLGQYAVTRTADRPAEWQDSNVFANITENGTYYLWAKDNVQRVSADADADGGEGTPDPGPEEIVIDTIDRSKPVMDDILHSAADNAPAGMFGYPHFNEVDRPELLAHDLADEGWTDSGIKAIYYQFAADEDSLEADWLTYDELDKPAMREEYFGNIYAKAEDNAGNVSDAIFAGFMFEQTAPVAEKNLTPDFWTNGTVEIDLSTDDNLSGVRDITLPDGSVVDATQAKYTVDKNGVYNFSVRDYCGNVLTYPVEVSNIDLLAPNADY
;
A
#
# COMPACT_ATOMS: atom_id res chain seq x y z
N ASP A 1 -47.37 4.80 -80.13
CA ASP A 1 -47.14 4.23 -78.80
C ASP A 1 -47.35 2.75 -78.87
N VAL A 2 -46.45 1.96 -78.26
CA VAL A 2 -46.63 0.49 -78.11
C VAL A 2 -47.51 0.31 -76.87
N PRO A 3 -48.65 -0.40 -76.96
CA PRO A 3 -49.47 -0.68 -75.80
C PRO A 3 -48.67 -1.49 -74.78
N LYS A 4 -48.75 -1.11 -73.49
CA LYS A 4 -48.12 -1.84 -72.37
C LYS A 4 -49.19 -2.64 -71.65
N ALA A 5 -48.88 -3.91 -71.35
CA ALA A 5 -49.72 -4.76 -70.49
C ALA A 5 -49.42 -4.38 -69.04
N ASP A 6 -50.43 -4.34 -68.18
CA ASP A 6 -50.38 -4.01 -66.73
C ASP A 6 -50.68 -5.25 -65.82
N HIS A 7 -51.02 -6.37 -66.41
CA HIS A 7 -51.26 -7.67 -65.75
C HIS A 7 -51.08 -8.85 -66.70
N ASN A 8 -50.86 -10.02 -66.15
CA ASN A 8 -50.83 -11.26 -66.93
C ASN A 8 -52.23 -11.55 -67.45
N GLY A 9 -52.33 -11.98 -68.73
CA GLY A 9 -53.59 -12.25 -69.34
C GLY A 9 -53.55 -12.31 -70.85
N VAL A 10 -54.73 -12.51 -71.42
CA VAL A 10 -54.90 -12.50 -72.87
C VAL A 10 -55.32 -11.09 -73.32
N TYR A 11 -54.53 -10.52 -74.17
CA TYR A 11 -54.77 -9.18 -74.76
C TYR A 11 -55.15 -9.37 -76.24
N TYR A 12 -56.03 -8.50 -76.70
CA TYR A 12 -56.41 -8.42 -78.12
C TYR A 12 -55.98 -7.03 -78.61
N ILE A 13 -55.19 -7.00 -79.67
CA ILE A 13 -54.64 -5.77 -80.25
C ILE A 13 -55.24 -5.57 -81.66
N TRP A 14 -55.71 -4.38 -81.91
CA TRP A 14 -56.21 -3.97 -83.19
C TRP A 14 -55.41 -2.74 -83.70
N ALA A 15 -55.25 -2.69 -85.00
CA ALA A 15 -54.72 -1.49 -85.67
C ALA A 15 -55.85 -0.80 -86.49
N ALA A 16 -55.89 0.53 -86.43
CA ALA A 16 -56.80 1.30 -87.26
C ALA A 16 -56.00 2.11 -88.28
N ASP A 17 -56.41 2.16 -89.49
CA ASP A 17 -55.84 3.00 -90.52
C ASP A 17 -56.42 4.45 -90.42
N LYS A 18 -55.88 5.35 -91.21
CA LYS A 18 -56.36 6.74 -91.19
C LYS A 18 -57.72 6.93 -91.74
N ALA A 19 -58.28 5.96 -92.51
CA ALA A 19 -59.63 5.91 -93.03
C ALA A 19 -60.67 5.29 -92.06
N GLY A 20 -60.23 4.84 -90.90
CA GLY A 20 -61.09 4.25 -89.84
C GLY A 20 -61.29 2.72 -89.96
N ASN A 21 -60.60 2.05 -90.91
CA ASN A 21 -60.70 0.58 -91.00
C ASN A 21 -59.93 -0.08 -89.85
N ILE A 22 -60.54 -1.09 -89.22
CA ILE A 22 -59.98 -1.83 -88.11
C ILE A 22 -59.49 -3.20 -88.55
N SER A 23 -58.28 -3.61 -88.18
CA SER A 23 -57.75 -4.93 -88.50
C SER A 23 -58.47 -6.01 -87.75
N ALA A 24 -58.30 -7.30 -88.16
CA ALA A 24 -58.59 -8.43 -87.26
C ALA A 24 -57.77 -8.34 -85.97
N ALA A 25 -58.35 -8.80 -84.92
CA ALA A 25 -57.70 -8.86 -83.63
C ALA A 25 -56.47 -9.81 -83.62
N ALA A 26 -55.31 -9.26 -83.23
CA ALA A 26 -54.16 -10.10 -82.88
C ALA A 26 -54.25 -10.48 -81.40
N LYS A 27 -54.24 -11.76 -81.07
CA LYS A 27 -54.27 -12.29 -79.72
C LYS A 27 -52.84 -12.42 -79.22
N VAL A 28 -52.53 -11.71 -78.06
CA VAL A 28 -51.29 -11.81 -77.35
C VAL A 28 -51.55 -12.35 -75.95
N ASN A 29 -50.80 -13.34 -75.55
CA ASN A 29 -50.85 -13.88 -74.17
C ASN A 29 -49.63 -13.37 -73.41
N VAL A 30 -49.88 -12.60 -72.39
CA VAL A 30 -48.86 -12.10 -71.49
C VAL A 30 -48.87 -12.99 -70.24
N THR A 31 -47.77 -13.73 -69.95
CA THR A 31 -47.66 -14.72 -68.86
C THR A 31 -46.48 -14.50 -67.94
N ALA A 32 -45.62 -13.51 -68.22
CA ALA A 32 -44.37 -13.30 -67.52
C ALA A 32 -44.19 -11.82 -67.04
N LEU A 33 -45.29 -11.15 -66.74
CA LEU A 33 -45.26 -9.83 -66.12
C LEU A 33 -45.25 -10.02 -64.60
N ASP A 34 -44.23 -9.52 -63.98
CA ASP A 34 -44.13 -9.45 -62.53
C ASP A 34 -44.06 -7.98 -62.09
N ILE A 35 -45.01 -7.57 -61.26
CA ILE A 35 -45.13 -6.23 -60.65
C ILE A 35 -45.17 -6.27 -59.15
N VAL A 36 -44.93 -7.45 -58.55
CA VAL A 36 -44.91 -7.65 -57.08
C VAL A 36 -43.48 -7.58 -56.59
N PRO A 37 -43.16 -6.64 -55.73
CA PRO A 37 -41.81 -6.53 -55.15
C PRO A 37 -41.47 -7.77 -54.31
N PRO A 38 -40.19 -8.15 -54.23
CA PRO A 38 -39.69 -9.13 -53.28
C PRO A 38 -39.84 -8.64 -51.83
N VAL A 39 -39.68 -9.57 -50.86
CA VAL A 39 -39.77 -9.24 -49.44
C VAL A 39 -38.49 -9.63 -48.77
N VAL A 40 -37.87 -8.70 -47.98
CA VAL A 40 -36.86 -9.07 -47.01
C VAL A 40 -37.53 -9.74 -45.82
N VAL A 41 -37.22 -11.01 -45.59
CA VAL A 41 -37.86 -11.85 -44.56
C VAL A 41 -37.20 -11.72 -43.23
N LYS A 42 -35.84 -11.59 -43.21
CA LYS A 42 -35.05 -11.64 -42.00
C LYS A 42 -33.71 -10.96 -42.20
N VAL A 43 -33.25 -10.28 -41.14
CA VAL A 43 -31.86 -9.83 -40.98
C VAL A 43 -31.32 -10.35 -39.66
N GLU A 44 -30.22 -11.07 -39.72
CA GLU A 44 -29.45 -11.55 -38.56
C GLU A 44 -28.15 -10.77 -38.46
N THR A 45 -27.81 -10.25 -37.24
CA THR A 45 -26.59 -9.50 -36.98
C THR A 45 -25.76 -10.25 -35.95
N GLN A 46 -24.45 -10.04 -35.96
CA GLN A 46 -23.56 -10.50 -34.92
C GLN A 46 -23.94 -9.84 -33.60
N ARG A 47 -23.95 -10.63 -32.53
CA ARG A 47 -24.30 -10.17 -31.17
C ARG A 47 -23.12 -10.15 -30.21
N THR A 48 -21.94 -10.52 -30.69
CA THR A 48 -20.68 -10.41 -29.94
C THR A 48 -19.95 -9.17 -30.38
N TRP A 49 -19.32 -8.49 -29.41
CA TRP A 49 -18.50 -7.33 -29.70
C TRP A 49 -17.28 -7.67 -30.54
N ASP A 50 -16.88 -6.75 -31.42
CA ASP A 50 -15.66 -6.84 -32.23
C ASP A 50 -15.02 -5.43 -32.34
N ALA A 51 -13.70 -5.37 -32.38
CA ALA A 51 -12.95 -4.10 -32.43
C ALA A 51 -12.97 -3.43 -33.82
N LYS A 52 -13.42 -4.12 -34.88
CA LYS A 52 -13.25 -3.66 -36.26
C LYS A 52 -14.53 -3.67 -37.07
N GLU A 53 -15.26 -4.78 -37.00
CA GLU A 53 -16.34 -5.02 -37.91
C GLU A 53 -17.44 -5.90 -37.32
N ASN A 54 -18.63 -5.81 -37.89
CA ASN A 54 -19.76 -6.65 -37.56
C ASN A 54 -20.45 -7.10 -38.89
N TRP A 55 -21.16 -8.18 -38.87
CA TRP A 55 -21.85 -8.67 -40.07
C TRP A 55 -23.38 -8.65 -39.92
N ALA A 56 -24.07 -8.47 -41.05
CA ALA A 56 -25.48 -8.74 -41.17
C ALA A 56 -25.76 -9.74 -42.31
N LYS A 57 -26.56 -10.76 -42.05
CA LYS A 57 -27.05 -11.68 -43.03
C LYS A 57 -28.51 -11.39 -43.33
N VAL A 58 -28.79 -11.04 -44.56
CA VAL A 58 -30.13 -10.69 -45.08
C VAL A 58 -30.68 -11.87 -45.83
N THR A 59 -31.93 -12.27 -45.54
CA THR A 59 -32.69 -13.28 -46.26
C THR A 59 -33.89 -12.64 -46.90
N ALA A 60 -34.10 -12.91 -48.18
CA ALA A 60 -35.21 -12.37 -48.97
C ALA A 60 -35.91 -13.50 -49.80
N GLN A 61 -37.15 -13.28 -50.15
CA GLN A 61 -37.93 -14.14 -51.02
C GLN A 61 -38.78 -13.36 -52.01
N ASP A 62 -39.06 -13.98 -53.13
CA ASP A 62 -40.00 -13.55 -54.14
C ASP A 62 -40.70 -14.78 -54.77
N ASP A 63 -42.00 -14.70 -54.92
CA ASP A 63 -42.84 -15.83 -55.39
C ASP A 63 -42.99 -15.90 -56.92
N ASN A 64 -42.59 -14.83 -57.60
CA ASN A 64 -42.86 -14.73 -59.05
C ASN A 64 -41.60 -14.82 -59.92
N SER A 65 -40.86 -13.74 -60.04
CA SER A 65 -39.67 -13.68 -60.89
C SER A 65 -38.37 -14.08 -60.18
N GLY A 66 -38.40 -14.20 -58.84
CA GLY A 66 -37.28 -14.58 -57.99
C GLY A 66 -36.33 -13.44 -57.67
N VAL A 67 -35.72 -13.51 -56.48
CA VAL A 67 -34.71 -12.55 -56.01
C VAL A 67 -33.44 -12.66 -56.86
N VAL A 68 -32.87 -11.56 -57.30
CA VAL A 68 -31.60 -11.49 -58.06
C VAL A 68 -30.54 -10.65 -57.38
N ALA A 69 -30.93 -9.75 -56.49
CA ALA A 69 -29.96 -8.96 -55.71
C ALA A 69 -30.50 -8.59 -54.30
N ILE A 70 -29.61 -8.51 -53.36
CA ILE A 70 -29.86 -8.01 -52.00
C ILE A 70 -28.93 -6.84 -51.77
N GLY A 71 -29.42 -5.79 -51.13
CA GLY A 71 -28.66 -4.60 -50.88
C GLY A 71 -28.95 -3.95 -49.55
N TRP A 72 -28.17 -2.97 -49.21
CA TRP A 72 -28.35 -2.16 -48.00
C TRP A 72 -27.98 -0.70 -48.24
N GLU A 73 -28.51 0.19 -47.42
CA GLU A 73 -28.09 1.60 -47.26
C GLU A 73 -28.06 1.97 -45.78
N ARG A 74 -27.32 3.04 -45.44
CA ARG A 74 -27.39 3.62 -44.09
C ARG A 74 -28.71 4.36 -43.97
N ALA A 75 -29.49 4.13 -42.93
CA ALA A 75 -30.69 4.88 -42.65
C ALA A 75 -30.32 6.32 -42.29
N GLU A 76 -31.07 7.30 -42.84
CA GLU A 76 -30.77 8.72 -42.56
C GLU A 76 -30.77 9.01 -41.06
N LYS A 77 -29.66 9.60 -40.59
CA LYS A 77 -29.62 10.20 -39.27
C LYS A 77 -30.13 11.63 -39.38
N ASP A 78 -31.15 11.95 -38.60
CA ASP A 78 -31.62 13.29 -38.24
C ASP A 78 -31.64 14.41 -39.30
N MET A 79 -32.77 14.99 -39.42
CA MET A 79 -33.13 16.13 -40.27
C MET A 79 -32.22 17.39 -40.17
N GLY A 80 -30.93 17.22 -40.28
CA GLY A 80 -29.93 18.29 -40.24
C GLY A 80 -28.79 18.16 -41.25
N SER A 81 -28.55 16.98 -41.78
CA SER A 81 -27.51 16.76 -42.78
C SER A 81 -28.03 16.94 -44.19
N ARG A 82 -27.45 17.87 -44.95
CA ARG A 82 -27.73 18.10 -46.39
C ARG A 82 -27.06 17.06 -47.30
N HIS A 83 -26.82 15.84 -46.81
CA HIS A 83 -26.32 14.75 -47.64
C HIS A 83 -27.50 14.00 -48.25
N ALA A 84 -27.37 13.70 -49.53
CA ALA A 84 -28.27 12.76 -50.20
C ALA A 84 -28.10 11.39 -49.53
N PRO A 85 -29.21 10.56 -49.45
CA PRO A 85 -29.09 9.21 -48.94
C PRO A 85 -27.98 8.44 -49.69
N ASP A 86 -27.19 7.68 -48.99
CA ASP A 86 -26.17 6.84 -49.58
C ASP A 86 -26.80 5.89 -50.60
N PRO A 87 -26.19 5.69 -51.77
CA PRO A 87 -26.76 4.78 -52.77
C PRO A 87 -26.81 3.36 -52.22
N ILE A 88 -27.88 2.62 -52.48
CA ILE A 88 -28.00 1.23 -52.06
C ILE A 88 -26.83 0.43 -52.63
N THR A 89 -26.11 -0.24 -51.74
CA THR A 89 -25.03 -1.16 -52.10
C THR A 89 -25.62 -2.52 -52.40
N TRP A 90 -25.62 -2.94 -53.68
CA TRP A 90 -26.20 -4.19 -54.13
C TRP A 90 -25.17 -5.29 -54.32
N VAL A 91 -25.58 -6.53 -53.96
CA VAL A 91 -24.83 -7.78 -54.20
C VAL A 91 -25.80 -8.77 -54.91
N ASP A 92 -25.34 -9.36 -55.99
CA ASP A 92 -26.12 -10.41 -56.69
C ASP A 92 -26.31 -11.64 -55.79
N SER A 93 -27.56 -11.98 -55.56
CA SER A 93 -27.93 -13.10 -54.71
C SER A 93 -29.38 -13.57 -54.96
N THR A 94 -29.62 -14.85 -54.85
CA THR A 94 -30.95 -15.44 -55.15
C THR A 94 -31.81 -15.66 -53.90
N ALA A 95 -31.27 -15.54 -52.68
CA ALA A 95 -32.03 -15.74 -51.45
C ALA A 95 -31.41 -15.11 -50.23
N GLU A 96 -30.06 -15.12 -50.08
CA GLU A 96 -29.35 -14.68 -48.91
C GLU A 96 -28.07 -13.94 -49.30
N ALA A 97 -27.74 -12.86 -48.58
CA ALA A 97 -26.47 -12.17 -48.69
C ALA A 97 -25.94 -11.77 -47.30
N ALA A 98 -24.60 -11.81 -47.10
CA ALA A 98 -23.93 -11.33 -45.93
C ALA A 98 -23.14 -10.09 -46.27
N PHE A 99 -23.20 -9.10 -45.37
CA PHE A 99 -22.52 -7.81 -45.49
C PHE A 99 -21.65 -7.54 -44.24
N ILE A 100 -20.53 -6.90 -44.43
CA ILE A 100 -19.63 -6.48 -43.36
C ILE A 100 -19.79 -4.95 -43.14
N PHE A 101 -19.93 -4.56 -41.91
CA PHE A 101 -20.08 -3.18 -41.46
C PHE A 101 -18.91 -2.80 -40.55
N THR A 102 -18.38 -1.62 -40.73
CA THR A 102 -17.27 -1.07 -39.94
C THR A 102 -17.72 0.05 -39.01
N GLU A 103 -19.01 0.36 -38.95
CA GLU A 103 -19.59 1.40 -38.13
C GLU A 103 -20.92 0.95 -37.51
N ASN A 104 -21.11 1.28 -36.24
CA ASN A 104 -22.40 1.18 -35.57
C ASN A 104 -23.41 2.14 -36.22
N GLY A 105 -24.67 1.74 -36.28
CA GLY A 105 -25.72 2.58 -36.82
C GLY A 105 -27.00 1.85 -37.23
N SER A 106 -27.94 2.62 -37.73
CA SER A 106 -29.18 2.13 -38.31
C SER A 106 -29.05 1.98 -39.83
N TYR A 107 -29.53 0.89 -40.36
CA TYR A 107 -29.43 0.51 -41.74
C TYR A 107 -30.77 -0.02 -42.26
N ASN A 108 -30.98 0.03 -43.58
CA ASN A 108 -32.10 -0.57 -44.27
C ASN A 108 -31.60 -1.66 -45.23
N ALA A 109 -32.19 -2.82 -45.20
CA ALA A 109 -31.97 -3.89 -46.19
C ALA A 109 -33.04 -3.87 -47.26
N TYR A 110 -32.64 -4.25 -48.48
CA TYR A 110 -33.49 -4.29 -49.64
C TYR A 110 -33.26 -5.57 -50.44
N ALA A 111 -34.28 -6.00 -51.16
CA ALA A 111 -34.17 -7.04 -52.19
C ALA A 111 -34.67 -6.53 -53.54
N ARG A 112 -34.13 -7.07 -54.63
CA ARG A 112 -34.56 -6.78 -55.99
C ARG A 112 -34.80 -8.10 -56.74
N ASP A 113 -35.91 -8.17 -57.46
CA ASP A 113 -36.26 -9.31 -58.28
C ASP A 113 -35.72 -9.22 -59.73
N LEU A 114 -35.92 -10.27 -60.53
CA LEU A 114 -35.53 -10.31 -61.95
C LEU A 114 -36.31 -9.33 -62.81
N ALA A 115 -37.53 -8.97 -62.42
CA ALA A 115 -38.37 -8.00 -63.14
C ALA A 115 -37.95 -6.53 -62.84
N GLY A 116 -37.09 -6.32 -61.81
CA GLY A 116 -36.58 -5.00 -61.42
C GLY A 116 -37.39 -4.33 -60.33
N ASN A 117 -38.37 -5.01 -59.69
CA ASN A 117 -39.06 -4.45 -58.54
C ASN A 117 -38.15 -4.51 -57.31
N VAL A 118 -38.26 -3.52 -56.42
CA VAL A 118 -37.47 -3.38 -55.20
C VAL A 118 -38.41 -3.47 -53.99
N SER A 119 -38.01 -4.20 -52.96
CA SER A 119 -38.75 -4.33 -51.70
C SER A 119 -38.89 -2.99 -50.95
N GLU A 120 -39.85 -2.97 -50.02
CA GLU A 120 -39.83 -1.92 -48.97
C GLU A 120 -38.57 -2.07 -48.10
N PRO A 121 -38.09 -0.96 -47.46
CA PRO A 121 -36.95 -0.99 -46.58
C PRO A 121 -37.22 -1.88 -45.35
N TYR A 122 -36.28 -2.77 -45.01
CA TYR A 122 -36.28 -3.54 -43.78
C TYR A 122 -35.26 -2.97 -42.84
N PRO A 123 -35.66 -2.27 -41.73
CA PRO A 123 -34.74 -1.63 -40.83
C PRO A 123 -34.03 -2.66 -39.94
N PHE A 124 -32.72 -2.45 -39.70
CA PHE A 124 -31.90 -3.18 -38.74
C PHE A 124 -30.81 -2.31 -38.14
N ILE A 125 -30.19 -2.79 -37.05
CA ILE A 125 -29.16 -2.06 -36.29
C ILE A 125 -27.88 -2.89 -36.23
N ILE A 126 -26.77 -2.24 -36.43
CA ILE A 126 -25.43 -2.70 -36.09
C ILE A 126 -24.99 -1.93 -34.87
N ASP A 127 -24.67 -2.58 -33.74
CA ASP A 127 -24.45 -1.97 -32.44
C ASP A 127 -23.33 -2.64 -31.60
N HIS A 128 -22.54 -3.55 -32.18
CA HIS A 128 -21.50 -4.31 -31.46
C HIS A 128 -20.11 -4.14 -32.11
N ILE A 129 -19.78 -2.93 -32.55
CA ILE A 129 -18.43 -2.56 -32.98
C ILE A 129 -17.89 -1.58 -31.95
N ASP A 130 -16.75 -1.94 -31.33
CA ASP A 130 -16.09 -1.11 -30.32
C ASP A 130 -14.80 -0.49 -30.88
N LYS A 131 -14.78 0.81 -31.01
CA LYS A 131 -13.65 1.56 -31.57
C LYS A 131 -12.89 2.38 -30.56
N HIS A 132 -13.41 2.48 -29.35
CA HIS A 132 -12.82 3.29 -28.29
C HIS A 132 -12.02 2.42 -27.32
N SER A 133 -10.95 2.98 -26.83
CA SER A 133 -10.13 2.33 -25.80
C SER A 133 -10.68 2.66 -24.42
N PRO A 134 -10.57 1.75 -23.43
CA PRO A 134 -11.01 2.04 -22.07
C PRO A 134 -10.21 3.19 -21.46
N VAL A 135 -10.85 3.98 -20.60
CA VAL A 135 -10.24 5.15 -19.96
C VAL A 135 -10.01 4.85 -18.48
N ILE A 136 -8.79 5.10 -18.00
CA ILE A 136 -8.48 5.08 -16.56
C ILE A 136 -8.93 6.43 -15.97
N ASP A 137 -9.90 6.39 -15.04
CA ASP A 137 -10.46 7.58 -14.39
C ASP A 137 -9.61 8.07 -13.24
N SER A 138 -9.11 7.12 -12.44
CA SER A 138 -8.25 7.41 -11.29
C SER A 138 -7.50 6.18 -10.81
N VAL A 139 -6.39 6.43 -10.12
CA VAL A 139 -5.61 5.43 -9.40
C VAL A 139 -5.52 5.83 -7.93
N GLU A 140 -5.90 4.92 -7.04
CA GLU A 140 -5.97 5.18 -5.61
C GLU A 140 -5.00 4.26 -4.85
N TRP A 141 -4.24 4.82 -3.91
CA TRP A 141 -3.41 4.10 -2.95
C TRP A 141 -3.16 4.96 -1.72
N ASP A 142 -2.81 4.33 -0.59
CA ASP A 142 -2.41 5.06 0.62
C ASP A 142 -1.05 5.76 0.40
N LYS A 143 -1.01 7.06 0.70
CA LYS A 143 0.17 7.92 0.57
C LYS A 143 1.04 7.95 1.85
N GLY A 144 0.57 7.39 2.98
CA GLY A 144 1.33 7.26 4.21
C GLY A 144 2.46 6.23 4.10
N TRP A 145 3.37 6.22 5.04
CA TRP A 145 4.41 5.21 5.11
C TRP A 145 3.84 3.83 5.44
N SER A 146 4.39 2.78 4.84
CA SER A 146 4.03 1.38 5.12
C SER A 146 5.06 0.43 4.52
N GLN A 147 5.02 -0.84 4.88
CA GLN A 147 5.91 -1.88 4.35
C GLN A 147 5.48 -2.38 2.96
N GLU A 148 4.23 -2.12 2.59
CA GLU A 148 3.65 -2.49 1.29
C GLU A 148 2.48 -1.58 0.93
N LYS A 149 2.15 -1.52 -0.36
CA LYS A 149 1.00 -0.77 -0.88
C LYS A 149 0.01 -1.67 -1.58
N THR A 150 -1.24 -1.22 -1.57
CA THR A 150 -2.30 -1.71 -2.44
C THR A 150 -2.74 -0.57 -3.34
N VAL A 151 -2.71 -0.81 -4.66
CA VAL A 151 -3.14 0.13 -5.69
C VAL A 151 -4.47 -0.34 -6.27
N THR A 152 -5.44 0.57 -6.38
CA THR A 152 -6.74 0.32 -6.99
C THR A 152 -6.91 1.21 -8.22
N VAL A 153 -7.16 0.61 -9.38
CA VAL A 153 -7.42 1.29 -10.64
C VAL A 153 -8.93 1.42 -10.83
N LYS A 154 -9.41 2.64 -11.11
CA LYS A 154 -10.78 2.88 -11.56
C LYS A 154 -10.75 3.26 -13.03
N ALA A 155 -11.51 2.56 -13.84
CA ALA A 155 -11.61 2.77 -15.25
C ALA A 155 -13.04 2.56 -15.74
N HIS A 156 -13.35 3.04 -16.93
CA HIS A 156 -14.61 2.76 -17.61
C HIS A 156 -14.40 2.50 -19.10
N ASP A 157 -15.33 1.78 -19.68
CA ASP A 157 -15.52 1.62 -21.12
C ASP A 157 -17.02 1.64 -21.41
N THR A 158 -17.42 2.39 -22.44
CA THR A 158 -18.84 2.66 -22.73
C THR A 158 -19.44 1.74 -23.78
N GLU A 159 -18.62 0.92 -24.44
CA GLU A 159 -19.04 0.04 -25.53
C GLU A 159 -18.97 -1.43 -25.13
N SER A 160 -17.84 -2.11 -25.34
CA SER A 160 -17.72 -3.52 -25.02
C SER A 160 -17.57 -3.82 -23.52
N GLY A 161 -17.25 -2.79 -22.73
CA GLY A 161 -17.02 -2.88 -21.29
C GLY A 161 -15.62 -3.36 -20.91
N LEU A 162 -15.26 -3.14 -19.64
CA LEU A 162 -13.95 -3.49 -19.11
C LEU A 162 -13.76 -5.02 -19.03
N GLY A 163 -12.58 -5.47 -19.41
CA GLY A 163 -12.15 -6.86 -19.35
C GLY A 163 -11.12 -7.12 -18.25
N GLN A 164 -9.94 -6.53 -18.37
CA GLN A 164 -8.81 -6.86 -17.49
C GLN A 164 -7.93 -5.64 -17.18
N TYR A 165 -7.06 -5.79 -16.18
CA TYR A 165 -6.14 -4.77 -15.70
C TYR A 165 -4.71 -5.32 -15.59
N ALA A 166 -3.73 -4.42 -15.63
CA ALA A 166 -2.34 -4.77 -15.37
C ALA A 166 -1.58 -3.62 -14.69
N VAL A 167 -0.48 -3.98 -14.03
CA VAL A 167 0.52 -3.05 -13.50
C VAL A 167 1.90 -3.51 -13.96
N THR A 168 2.74 -2.57 -14.40
CA THR A 168 4.12 -2.87 -14.87
C THR A 168 5.10 -1.88 -14.28
N ARG A 169 6.41 -2.23 -14.35
CA ARG A 169 7.52 -1.35 -13.95
C ARG A 169 8.09 -0.56 -15.13
N THR A 170 7.67 -0.87 -16.33
CA THR A 170 8.04 -0.16 -17.56
C THR A 170 6.79 0.23 -18.33
N ALA A 171 6.89 1.24 -19.20
CA ALA A 171 5.81 1.68 -20.07
C ALA A 171 5.53 0.70 -21.24
N ASP A 172 6.16 -0.47 -21.26
CA ASP A 172 5.91 -1.50 -22.25
C ASP A 172 4.57 -2.19 -22.00
N ARG A 173 3.88 -2.59 -23.09
CA ARG A 173 2.59 -3.28 -23.01
C ARG A 173 2.69 -4.56 -22.17
N PRO A 174 1.77 -4.76 -21.20
CA PRO A 174 1.79 -5.93 -20.33
C PRO A 174 1.67 -7.24 -21.10
N ALA A 175 2.44 -8.25 -20.65
CA ALA A 175 2.29 -9.63 -21.12
C ALA A 175 1.22 -10.38 -20.31
N GLU A 176 1.01 -10.01 -19.04
CA GLU A 176 0.08 -10.65 -18.12
C GLU A 176 -1.00 -9.67 -17.68
N TRP A 177 -2.22 -10.19 -17.53
CA TRP A 177 -3.41 -9.42 -17.18
C TRP A 177 -4.21 -10.16 -16.12
N GLN A 178 -4.94 -9.41 -15.29
CA GLN A 178 -5.85 -9.96 -14.27
C GLN A 178 -7.24 -9.32 -14.35
N ASP A 179 -8.26 -10.03 -13.85
CA ASP A 179 -9.63 -9.52 -13.83
C ASP A 179 -9.88 -8.51 -12.71
N SER A 180 -9.06 -8.57 -11.64
CA SER A 180 -9.14 -7.64 -10.50
C SER A 180 -8.48 -6.31 -10.85
N ASN A 181 -9.13 -5.21 -10.49
CA ASN A 181 -8.59 -3.85 -10.56
C ASN A 181 -7.74 -3.47 -9.33
N VAL A 182 -7.49 -4.42 -8.41
CA VAL A 182 -6.73 -4.22 -7.18
C VAL A 182 -5.41 -4.97 -7.27
N PHE A 183 -4.31 -4.26 -7.03
CA PHE A 183 -2.94 -4.76 -7.01
C PHE A 183 -2.40 -4.63 -5.59
N ALA A 184 -2.38 -5.73 -4.87
CA ALA A 184 -1.85 -5.81 -3.50
C ALA A 184 -0.37 -6.21 -3.49
N ASN A 185 0.28 -6.08 -2.31
CA ASN A 185 1.65 -6.49 -2.05
C ASN A 185 2.69 -5.81 -2.96
N ILE A 186 2.49 -4.53 -3.25
CA ILE A 186 3.53 -3.72 -3.88
C ILE A 186 4.53 -3.36 -2.78
N THR A 187 5.73 -3.92 -2.85
CA THR A 187 6.75 -3.88 -1.79
C THR A 187 8.01 -3.09 -2.17
N GLU A 188 8.01 -2.43 -3.32
CA GLU A 188 9.15 -1.67 -3.82
C GLU A 188 8.71 -0.25 -4.20
N ASN A 189 9.51 0.74 -3.83
CA ASN A 189 9.37 2.11 -4.32
C ASN A 189 9.71 2.19 -5.81
N GLY A 190 9.14 3.18 -6.51
CA GLY A 190 9.43 3.48 -7.90
C GLY A 190 8.23 3.85 -8.72
N THR A 191 8.47 3.95 -10.03
CA THR A 191 7.43 4.23 -11.02
C THR A 191 6.69 2.96 -11.40
N TYR A 192 5.37 3.07 -11.47
CA TYR A 192 4.45 2.04 -11.90
C TYR A 192 3.55 2.55 -13.00
N TYR A 193 3.26 1.71 -13.97
CA TYR A 193 2.41 1.98 -15.12
C TYR A 193 1.17 1.12 -15.05
N LEU A 194 0.00 1.76 -15.13
CA LEU A 194 -1.30 1.14 -14.96
C LEU A 194 -1.99 1.02 -16.32
N TRP A 195 -2.70 -0.08 -16.51
CA TRP A 195 -3.33 -0.44 -17.76
C TRP A 195 -4.72 -0.99 -17.50
N ALA A 196 -5.66 -0.65 -18.36
CA ALA A 196 -6.97 -1.29 -18.46
C ALA A 196 -7.14 -1.85 -19.87
N LYS A 197 -7.90 -2.91 -20.01
CA LYS A 197 -8.21 -3.55 -21.27
C LYS A 197 -9.72 -3.86 -21.33
N ASP A 198 -10.33 -3.60 -22.47
CA ASP A 198 -11.74 -3.91 -22.74
C ASP A 198 -11.97 -5.37 -23.17
N ASN A 199 -13.22 -5.73 -23.47
CA ASN A 199 -13.59 -7.07 -23.89
C ASN A 199 -13.27 -7.37 -25.38
N VAL A 200 -12.89 -6.38 -26.17
CA VAL A 200 -12.38 -6.56 -27.56
C VAL A 200 -10.86 -6.43 -27.66
N GLN A 201 -10.17 -6.40 -26.49
CA GLN A 201 -8.70 -6.40 -26.35
C GLN A 201 -8.01 -5.07 -26.70
N ARG A 202 -8.75 -3.95 -26.75
CA ARG A 202 -8.15 -2.62 -26.80
C ARG A 202 -7.63 -2.23 -25.42
N VAL A 203 -6.61 -1.41 -25.39
CA VAL A 203 -5.89 -1.05 -24.14
C VAL A 203 -5.97 0.45 -23.92
N SER A 204 -6.09 0.88 -22.68
CA SER A 204 -6.20 2.30 -22.28
C SER A 204 -5.07 3.21 -22.77
N ALA A 205 -3.94 2.62 -23.17
CA ALA A 205 -2.81 3.34 -23.76
C ALA A 205 -2.89 3.49 -25.28
N ASP A 206 -3.83 2.81 -25.93
CA ASP A 206 -4.00 2.87 -27.39
C ASP A 206 -4.86 4.09 -27.78
N ALA A 207 -4.58 4.69 -28.92
CA ALA A 207 -5.47 5.67 -29.51
C ALA A 207 -6.76 5.01 -30.01
N ASP A 208 -7.86 5.76 -29.99
CA ASP A 208 -9.13 5.30 -30.54
C ASP A 208 -9.02 5.04 -32.05
N ALA A 209 -9.71 3.99 -32.53
CA ALA A 209 -9.63 3.57 -33.93
C ALA A 209 -10.26 4.57 -34.91
N ASP A 210 -11.13 5.46 -34.44
CA ASP A 210 -11.74 6.56 -35.22
C ASP A 210 -10.99 7.90 -35.02
N GLY A 211 -9.97 7.93 -34.15
CA GLY A 211 -8.99 8.99 -34.08
C GLY A 211 -8.29 9.15 -35.43
N GLY A 212 -8.19 10.38 -35.94
CA GLY A 212 -7.56 10.67 -37.25
C GLY A 212 -6.16 10.07 -37.36
N GLU A 213 -5.76 9.72 -38.58
CA GLU A 213 -4.42 9.21 -38.87
C GLU A 213 -3.34 10.14 -38.29
N GLY A 214 -2.54 9.59 -37.33
CA GLY A 214 -1.49 10.36 -36.62
C GLY A 214 -1.88 10.85 -35.21
N THR A 215 -3.03 10.46 -34.66
CA THR A 215 -3.31 10.66 -33.22
C THR A 215 -2.31 9.80 -32.43
N PRO A 216 -1.46 10.41 -31.58
CA PRO A 216 -0.52 9.62 -30.79
C PRO A 216 -1.26 8.82 -29.73
N ASP A 217 -0.75 7.63 -29.44
CA ASP A 217 -1.22 6.84 -28.30
C ASP A 217 -1.05 7.63 -26.99
N PRO A 218 -2.05 7.69 -26.11
CA PRO A 218 -1.95 8.44 -24.85
C PRO A 218 -0.89 7.86 -23.88
N GLY A 219 -0.51 6.60 -24.06
CA GLY A 219 0.39 5.89 -23.15
C GLY A 219 -0.33 5.38 -21.89
N PRO A 220 0.35 4.57 -21.07
CA PRO A 220 -0.20 4.09 -19.82
C PRO A 220 -0.29 5.19 -18.76
N GLU A 221 -1.19 5.03 -17.80
CA GLU A 221 -1.25 5.90 -16.61
C GLU A 221 -0.04 5.64 -15.73
N GLU A 222 0.67 6.69 -15.32
CA GLU A 222 1.91 6.63 -14.55
C GLU A 222 1.68 7.09 -13.11
N ILE A 223 2.17 6.32 -12.13
CA ILE A 223 2.22 6.71 -10.72
C ILE A 223 3.62 6.50 -10.16
N VAL A 224 3.98 7.30 -9.15
CA VAL A 224 5.20 7.11 -8.36
C VAL A 224 4.80 6.73 -6.94
N ILE A 225 5.34 5.63 -6.46
CA ILE A 225 5.25 5.18 -5.06
C ILE A 225 6.64 5.39 -4.45
N ASP A 226 6.72 6.18 -3.38
CA ASP A 226 7.96 6.60 -2.72
C ASP A 226 7.88 6.52 -1.19
N THR A 227 6.82 5.91 -0.66
CA THR A 227 6.50 5.80 0.77
C THR A 227 6.42 4.35 1.26
N ILE A 228 7.19 3.46 0.65
CA ILE A 228 7.42 2.11 1.16
C ILE A 228 8.76 2.11 1.89
N ASP A 229 8.75 1.65 3.14
CA ASP A 229 9.93 1.46 3.95
C ASP A 229 9.85 0.10 4.65
N ARG A 230 10.85 -0.73 4.43
CA ARG A 230 10.98 -2.08 5.00
C ARG A 230 12.24 -2.24 5.83
N SER A 231 13.05 -1.19 5.91
CA SER A 231 14.25 -1.15 6.72
C SER A 231 13.86 -0.96 8.18
N LYS A 232 14.48 -1.72 9.08
CA LYS A 232 14.27 -1.54 10.51
C LYS A 232 15.05 -0.33 11.00
N PRO A 233 14.49 0.48 11.90
CA PRO A 233 15.28 1.48 12.60
C PRO A 233 16.37 0.83 13.47
N VAL A 234 17.34 1.61 13.88
CA VAL A 234 18.47 1.18 14.71
C VAL A 234 18.45 1.96 16.00
N MET A 235 18.55 1.24 17.13
CA MET A 235 18.87 1.84 18.41
C MET A 235 20.39 2.12 18.48
N ASP A 236 20.76 3.37 18.68
CA ASP A 236 22.16 3.79 18.69
C ASP A 236 22.81 3.58 20.06
N ASP A 237 22.16 4.08 21.13
CA ASP A 237 22.71 4.06 22.46
C ASP A 237 21.66 4.32 23.55
N ILE A 238 22.01 3.97 24.79
CA ILE A 238 21.32 4.31 26.02
C ILE A 238 22.32 5.07 26.89
N LEU A 239 22.17 6.40 27.00
CA LEU A 239 23.09 7.27 27.71
C LEU A 239 22.58 7.59 29.10
N HIS A 240 23.28 7.11 30.15
CA HIS A 240 22.97 7.46 31.51
C HIS A 240 23.30 8.93 31.81
N SER A 241 22.45 9.60 32.57
CA SER A 241 22.62 11.00 32.99
C SER A 241 23.33 11.16 34.32
N ALA A 242 23.19 10.14 35.21
CA ALA A 242 23.83 10.13 36.51
C ALA A 242 25.29 9.73 36.41
N ALA A 243 26.10 10.24 37.36
CA ALA A 243 27.52 9.91 37.43
C ALA A 243 27.75 8.52 38.00
N ASP A 244 28.61 7.73 37.36
CA ASP A 244 29.08 6.46 37.92
C ASP A 244 29.94 6.69 39.16
N ASN A 245 29.53 6.19 40.31
CA ASN A 245 30.22 6.30 41.59
C ASN A 245 31.18 5.14 41.87
N ALA A 246 31.06 4.04 41.10
CA ALA A 246 32.00 2.92 41.25
C ALA A 246 33.39 3.24 40.67
N PRO A 247 34.43 2.54 41.11
CA PRO A 247 35.76 2.63 40.50
C PRO A 247 35.70 2.23 39.03
N ALA A 248 36.29 3.04 38.16
CA ALA A 248 36.24 2.84 36.73
C ALA A 248 36.62 1.41 36.30
N GLY A 249 35.74 0.76 35.55
CA GLY A 249 35.95 -0.59 34.98
C GLY A 249 35.84 -1.73 35.99
N MET A 250 35.36 -1.50 37.20
CA MET A 250 35.23 -2.53 38.22
C MET A 250 34.08 -3.50 37.97
N PHE A 251 32.92 -3.00 37.52
CA PHE A 251 31.71 -3.77 37.42
C PHE A 251 31.16 -3.91 36.00
N GLY A 252 31.63 -3.20 35.02
CA GLY A 252 31.10 -3.26 33.64
C GLY A 252 29.71 -2.59 33.42
N TYR A 253 29.15 -2.00 34.49
CA TYR A 253 27.96 -1.18 34.51
C TYR A 253 28.05 -0.10 35.58
N PRO A 254 27.39 1.07 35.40
CA PRO A 254 27.49 2.18 36.34
C PRO A 254 26.66 1.95 37.62
N HIS A 255 27.10 2.63 38.71
CA HIS A 255 26.49 2.62 40.02
C HIS A 255 26.08 4.05 40.42
N PHE A 256 24.79 4.25 40.74
CA PHE A 256 24.22 5.57 41.02
C PHE A 256 23.63 5.67 42.43
N ASN A 257 23.77 6.79 43.09
CA ASN A 257 22.97 7.19 44.25
C ASN A 257 22.04 8.37 43.97
N GLU A 258 22.01 8.84 42.71
CA GLU A 258 21.08 9.84 42.20
C GLU A 258 20.19 9.21 41.16
N VAL A 259 18.94 9.72 41.05
CA VAL A 259 18.00 9.24 40.04
C VAL A 259 18.55 9.48 38.64
N ASP A 260 18.83 8.37 37.94
CA ASP A 260 19.23 8.40 36.55
C ASP A 260 18.05 8.70 35.63
N ARG A 261 18.30 9.45 34.57
CA ARG A 261 17.33 9.78 33.49
C ARG A 261 17.96 9.52 32.15
N PRO A 262 18.02 8.24 31.72
CA PRO A 262 18.72 7.87 30.51
C PRO A 262 18.11 8.52 29.26
N GLU A 263 18.96 8.88 28.33
CA GLU A 263 18.61 9.32 27.00
C GLU A 263 18.69 8.13 26.05
N LEU A 264 17.60 7.91 25.27
CA LEU A 264 17.49 6.81 24.32
C LEU A 264 17.65 7.36 22.91
N LEU A 265 18.68 6.92 22.20
CA LEU A 265 19.02 7.40 20.87
C LEU A 265 18.72 6.32 19.83
N ALA A 266 18.06 6.74 18.75
CA ALA A 266 17.76 5.88 17.61
C ALA A 266 17.74 6.69 16.33
N HIS A 267 18.02 6.03 15.21
CA HIS A 267 17.82 6.59 13.88
C HIS A 267 17.15 5.56 12.97
N ASP A 268 16.51 6.04 11.91
CA ASP A 268 15.91 5.20 10.91
C ASP A 268 16.86 4.97 9.74
N LEU A 269 16.66 3.87 9.02
CA LEU A 269 17.46 3.47 7.86
C LEU A 269 16.62 3.55 6.59
N ALA A 270 17.11 4.28 5.60
CA ALA A 270 16.51 4.31 4.28
C ALA A 270 16.92 3.12 3.42
N ASP A 271 16.02 2.63 2.58
CA ASP A 271 16.36 1.77 1.47
C ASP A 271 17.22 2.53 0.44
N GLU A 272 18.11 1.82 -0.27
CA GLU A 272 19.05 2.44 -1.20
C GLU A 272 18.34 3.33 -2.25
N GLY A 273 18.67 4.61 -2.25
CA GLY A 273 18.13 5.60 -3.19
C GLY A 273 16.78 6.24 -2.77
N TRP A 274 16.26 5.91 -1.57
CA TRP A 274 15.01 6.45 -1.04
C TRP A 274 15.23 7.15 0.30
N THR A 275 14.21 7.84 0.78
CA THR A 275 14.19 8.43 2.13
C THR A 275 13.67 7.42 3.14
N ASP A 276 14.16 7.51 4.39
CA ASP A 276 13.59 6.76 5.51
C ASP A 276 12.21 7.28 5.89
N SER A 277 11.45 6.45 6.62
CA SER A 277 10.13 6.82 7.13
C SER A 277 10.21 7.68 8.41
N GLY A 278 11.35 7.67 9.07
CA GLY A 278 11.63 8.35 10.33
C GLY A 278 11.11 7.59 11.56
N ILE A 279 11.72 7.87 12.70
CA ILE A 279 11.32 7.26 13.98
C ILE A 279 9.94 7.75 14.38
N LYS A 280 9.02 6.81 14.63
CA LYS A 280 7.68 7.05 15.16
C LYS A 280 7.69 7.09 16.68
N ALA A 281 8.36 6.13 17.32
CA ALA A 281 8.44 6.02 18.77
C ALA A 281 9.63 5.19 19.21
N ILE A 282 10.15 5.48 20.40
CA ILE A 282 11.08 4.64 21.12
C ILE A 282 10.34 4.06 22.33
N TYR A 283 10.53 2.78 22.59
CA TYR A 283 9.93 2.07 23.71
C TYR A 283 11.02 1.57 24.65
N TYR A 284 10.71 1.54 25.94
CA TYR A 284 11.64 1.05 26.95
C TYR A 284 10.95 0.19 28.01
N GLN A 285 11.75 -0.63 28.70
CA GLN A 285 11.32 -1.41 29.86
C GLN A 285 12.50 -1.63 30.78
N PHE A 286 12.27 -1.61 32.12
CA PHE A 286 13.23 -2.05 33.10
C PHE A 286 13.02 -3.55 33.38
N ALA A 287 14.06 -4.35 33.26
CA ALA A 287 14.03 -5.78 33.52
C ALA A 287 15.37 -6.30 34.04
N ALA A 288 15.36 -7.32 34.88
CA ALA A 288 16.58 -7.92 35.41
C ALA A 288 17.43 -8.53 34.28
N ASP A 289 16.77 -9.17 33.33
CA ASP A 289 17.35 -9.84 32.18
C ASP A 289 16.32 -9.90 31.02
N GLU A 290 16.72 -10.45 29.88
CA GLU A 290 15.88 -10.57 28.69
C GLU A 290 14.66 -11.49 28.91
N ASP A 291 14.82 -12.53 29.74
CA ASP A 291 13.75 -13.48 30.04
C ASP A 291 12.66 -12.87 30.94
N SER A 292 12.96 -11.75 31.58
CA SER A 292 12.06 -11.00 32.46
C SER A 292 11.29 -9.89 31.74
N LEU A 293 11.46 -9.75 30.40
CA LEU A 293 10.74 -8.75 29.60
C LEU A 293 9.26 -9.09 29.50
N GLU A 294 8.42 -8.08 29.70
CA GLU A 294 6.97 -8.18 29.56
C GLU A 294 6.51 -7.76 28.16
N ALA A 295 5.26 -8.08 27.81
CA ALA A 295 4.68 -7.69 26.52
C ALA A 295 4.47 -6.17 26.37
N ASP A 296 4.19 -5.50 27.49
CA ASP A 296 3.86 -4.09 27.53
C ASP A 296 5.12 -3.24 27.77
N TRP A 297 5.48 -2.42 26.77
CA TRP A 297 6.59 -1.49 26.80
C TRP A 297 6.09 -0.06 27.02
N LEU A 298 6.84 0.73 27.77
CA LEU A 298 6.56 2.15 27.98
C LEU A 298 7.10 2.96 26.81
N THR A 299 6.37 4.01 26.42
CA THR A 299 6.83 4.95 25.39
C THR A 299 7.81 5.96 25.99
N TYR A 300 8.93 6.16 25.33
CA TYR A 300 9.92 7.17 25.71
C TYR A 300 9.42 8.57 25.33
N ASP A 301 9.56 9.51 26.27
CA ASP A 301 9.33 10.93 26.08
C ASP A 301 10.57 11.71 26.53
N GLU A 302 11.13 12.50 25.64
CA GLU A 302 12.30 13.36 25.98
C GLU A 302 12.02 14.36 27.08
N LEU A 303 10.77 14.78 27.26
CA LEU A 303 10.35 15.72 28.29
C LEU A 303 10.08 15.05 29.65
N ASP A 304 9.77 13.74 29.63
CA ASP A 304 9.58 12.92 30.81
C ASP A 304 10.38 11.62 30.68
N LYS A 305 11.70 11.76 30.69
CA LYS A 305 12.65 10.65 30.54
C LYS A 305 12.43 9.56 31.59
N PRO A 306 12.69 8.29 31.25
CA PRO A 306 12.60 7.19 32.20
C PRO A 306 13.37 7.50 33.49
N ALA A 307 12.80 7.15 34.62
CA ALA A 307 13.44 7.37 35.91
C ALA A 307 13.17 6.18 36.84
N MET A 308 14.21 5.44 37.23
CA MET A 308 14.12 4.49 38.32
C MET A 308 14.18 5.25 39.64
N ARG A 309 13.18 5.07 40.49
CA ARG A 309 13.03 5.76 41.78
C ARG A 309 13.13 4.86 43.00
N GLU A 310 13.12 3.58 42.75
CA GLU A 310 13.32 2.54 43.78
C GLU A 310 14.68 1.88 43.55
N GLU A 311 15.28 1.39 44.63
CA GLU A 311 16.54 0.69 44.54
C GLU A 311 16.43 -0.47 43.57
N TYR A 312 17.39 -0.56 42.65
CA TYR A 312 17.30 -1.44 41.51
C TYR A 312 18.67 -1.89 41.01
N PHE A 313 18.74 -3.15 40.67
CA PHE A 313 19.85 -3.74 39.93
C PHE A 313 19.29 -4.53 38.74
N GLY A 314 19.69 -4.15 37.55
CA GLY A 314 19.22 -4.76 36.31
C GLY A 314 19.55 -3.93 35.08
N ASN A 315 18.69 -4.00 34.07
CA ASN A 315 18.90 -3.33 32.80
C ASN A 315 17.72 -2.42 32.45
N ILE A 316 17.98 -1.38 31.69
CA ILE A 316 17.00 -0.73 30.84
C ILE A 316 17.16 -1.28 29.43
N TYR A 317 16.07 -1.78 28.86
CA TYR A 317 15.97 -2.24 27.47
C TYR A 317 15.26 -1.17 26.66
N ALA A 318 15.67 -0.98 25.42
CA ALA A 318 15.04 -0.04 24.49
C ALA A 318 14.97 -0.58 23.08
N LYS A 319 13.89 -0.23 22.36
CA LYS A 319 13.67 -0.52 20.95
C LYS A 319 12.94 0.64 20.27
N ALA A 320 13.12 0.80 18.97
CA ALA A 320 12.48 1.84 18.18
C ALA A 320 11.48 1.26 17.18
N GLU A 321 10.41 2.00 16.88
CA GLU A 321 9.47 1.77 15.79
C GLU A 321 9.50 2.97 14.86
N ASP A 322 9.54 2.72 13.53
CA ASP A 322 9.45 3.73 12.50
C ASP A 322 8.00 4.04 12.08
N ASN A 323 7.80 4.99 11.17
CA ASN A 323 6.48 5.36 10.68
C ASN A 323 5.88 4.34 9.70
N ALA A 324 6.67 3.41 9.16
CA ALA A 324 6.21 2.30 8.34
C ALA A 324 5.81 1.06 9.17
N GLY A 325 6.09 1.09 10.49
CA GLY A 325 5.77 0.01 11.42
C GLY A 325 6.85 -1.08 11.51
N ASN A 326 8.09 -0.82 11.06
CA ASN A 326 9.21 -1.71 11.34
C ASN A 326 9.72 -1.45 12.76
N VAL A 327 10.18 -2.51 13.43
CA VAL A 327 10.67 -2.44 14.82
C VAL A 327 12.11 -2.93 14.88
N SER A 328 12.97 -2.15 15.54
CA SER A 328 14.38 -2.50 15.76
C SER A 328 14.53 -3.72 16.66
N ASP A 329 15.70 -4.32 16.63
CA ASP A 329 16.13 -5.19 17.71
C ASP A 329 16.32 -4.35 18.97
N ALA A 330 16.06 -4.96 20.15
CA ALA A 330 16.24 -4.26 21.41
C ALA A 330 17.73 -4.22 21.79
N ILE A 331 18.17 -3.08 22.33
CA ILE A 331 19.45 -2.96 23.05
C ILE A 331 19.21 -2.81 24.55
N PHE A 332 20.24 -2.97 25.35
CA PHE A 332 20.13 -2.77 26.80
C PHE A 332 21.38 -2.13 27.38
N ALA A 333 21.19 -1.45 28.52
CA ALA A 333 22.26 -0.96 29.39
C ALA A 333 21.98 -1.40 30.82
N GLY A 334 22.97 -2.04 31.44
CA GLY A 334 22.90 -2.45 32.84
C GLY A 334 23.25 -1.28 33.77
N PHE A 335 22.65 -1.25 34.96
CA PHE A 335 22.99 -0.27 35.99
C PHE A 335 22.55 -0.76 37.40
N MET A 336 23.12 -0.12 38.41
CA MET A 336 22.71 -0.25 39.81
C MET A 336 22.34 1.11 40.37
N PHE A 337 21.19 1.21 41.01
CA PHE A 337 20.69 2.39 41.66
C PHE A 337 20.37 2.11 43.12
N GLU A 338 21.02 2.80 44.06
CA GLU A 338 20.82 2.63 45.48
C GLU A 338 20.99 4.00 46.20
N GLN A 339 20.10 4.26 47.14
CA GLN A 339 20.11 5.46 47.98
C GLN A 339 20.28 5.13 49.47
N THR A 340 20.23 3.89 49.86
CA THR A 340 20.42 3.43 51.22
C THR A 340 21.93 3.43 51.54
N ALA A 341 22.31 4.08 52.62
CA ALA A 341 23.69 4.05 53.07
C ALA A 341 24.02 2.76 53.83
N PRO A 342 25.31 2.33 53.85
CA PRO A 342 25.74 1.18 54.63
C PRO A 342 25.38 1.28 56.11
N VAL A 343 25.36 0.14 56.80
CA VAL A 343 25.21 0.07 58.25
C VAL A 343 26.53 -0.33 58.91
N ALA A 344 26.71 0.04 60.20
CA ALA A 344 27.93 -0.29 60.92
C ALA A 344 27.63 -0.68 62.38
N GLU A 345 28.41 -1.61 62.87
CA GLU A 345 28.42 -2.03 64.26
C GLU A 345 29.82 -1.92 64.84
N LYS A 346 29.93 -1.59 66.15
CA LYS A 346 31.18 -1.47 66.84
C LYS A 346 31.35 -2.47 67.94
N ASN A 347 32.59 -2.87 68.19
CA ASN A 347 33.00 -3.53 69.40
C ASN A 347 34.20 -2.81 69.98
N LEU A 348 34.28 -2.64 71.32
CA LEU A 348 35.39 -2.01 72.01
C LEU A 348 36.17 -3.06 72.78
N THR A 349 37.54 -3.04 72.66
CA THR A 349 38.39 -3.97 73.37
C THR A 349 39.53 -3.22 74.05
N PRO A 350 39.59 -3.17 75.39
CA PRO A 350 38.59 -3.72 76.34
C PRO A 350 37.30 -2.85 76.39
N ASP A 351 36.17 -3.45 76.74
CA ASP A 351 34.88 -2.79 76.99
C ASP A 351 34.70 -2.27 78.43
N PHE A 352 35.67 -2.58 79.29
CA PHE A 352 35.73 -2.16 80.68
C PHE A 352 36.82 -1.08 80.89
N TRP A 353 36.84 -0.38 82.04
CA TRP A 353 37.82 0.65 82.39
C TRP A 353 39.24 0.14 82.24
N THR A 354 40.06 0.89 81.51
CA THR A 354 41.46 0.58 81.25
C THR A 354 42.37 1.84 81.47
N ASN A 355 43.62 1.61 81.84
CA ASN A 355 44.64 2.62 81.80
C ASN A 355 45.56 2.55 80.58
N GLY A 356 45.17 1.77 79.63
CA GLY A 356 45.82 1.55 78.30
C GLY A 356 44.98 2.11 77.14
N THR A 357 45.25 1.57 76.05
CA THR A 357 44.52 1.88 74.81
C THR A 357 43.23 1.06 74.66
N VAL A 358 42.28 1.58 73.89
CA VAL A 358 41.06 0.87 73.44
C VAL A 358 41.15 0.64 71.95
N GLU A 359 40.98 -0.59 71.53
CA GLU A 359 40.77 -0.93 70.10
C GLU A 359 39.27 -0.83 69.78
N ILE A 360 38.93 -0.03 68.77
CA ILE A 360 37.62 0.01 68.15
C ILE A 360 37.66 -0.95 67.00
N ASP A 361 36.84 -2.02 67.07
CA ASP A 361 36.62 -2.97 65.97
C ASP A 361 35.28 -2.66 65.31
N LEU A 362 35.32 -2.17 64.07
CA LEU A 362 34.16 -1.78 63.28
C LEU A 362 33.83 -2.87 62.24
N SER A 363 32.63 -3.37 62.22
CA SER A 363 32.11 -4.20 61.16
C SER A 363 30.99 -3.48 60.42
N THR A 364 30.96 -3.58 59.10
CA THR A 364 30.02 -2.88 58.23
C THR A 364 29.34 -3.85 57.28
N ASP A 365 28.12 -3.53 56.91
CA ASP A 365 27.33 -4.26 55.94
C ASP A 365 26.53 -3.28 55.05
N ASP A 366 26.13 -3.78 53.85
CA ASP A 366 25.34 -3.03 52.91
C ASP A 366 24.40 -4.00 52.18
N ASN A 367 23.22 -3.52 51.83
CA ASN A 367 22.12 -4.39 51.35
C ASN A 367 22.15 -4.64 49.83
N LEU A 368 22.77 -3.80 49.01
CA LEU A 368 22.67 -3.92 47.56
C LEU A 368 24.03 -3.78 46.85
N SER A 369 24.67 -2.60 46.87
CA SER A 369 25.92 -2.38 46.13
C SER A 369 27.17 -2.91 46.86
N GLY A 370 27.07 -3.12 48.16
CA GLY A 370 28.16 -3.55 49.02
C GLY A 370 29.04 -2.41 49.48
N VAL A 371 29.72 -2.67 50.62
CA VAL A 371 30.66 -1.69 51.22
C VAL A 371 31.89 -1.57 50.35
N ARG A 372 32.22 -0.31 49.97
CA ARG A 372 33.37 0.02 49.15
C ARG A 372 34.61 0.28 50.02
N ASP A 373 34.50 1.21 50.98
CA ASP A 373 35.61 1.60 51.82
C ASP A 373 35.16 2.16 53.18
N ILE A 374 36.08 2.14 54.14
CA ILE A 374 35.93 2.74 55.45
C ILE A 374 37.02 3.78 55.62
N THR A 375 36.64 5.06 55.86
CA THR A 375 37.55 6.12 56.26
C THR A 375 37.64 6.16 57.77
N LEU A 376 38.86 6.00 58.33
CA LEU A 376 39.15 6.01 59.74
C LEU A 376 39.17 7.42 60.31
N PRO A 377 39.13 7.62 61.65
CA PRO A 377 39.15 8.93 62.29
C PRO A 377 40.36 9.80 61.97
N ASP A 378 41.49 9.21 61.57
CA ASP A 378 42.71 9.91 61.16
C ASP A 378 42.72 10.29 59.65
N GLY A 379 41.67 9.95 58.92
CA GLY A 379 41.53 10.21 57.49
C GLY A 379 42.13 9.15 56.59
N SER A 380 42.71 8.08 57.12
CA SER A 380 43.18 6.94 56.34
C SER A 380 41.97 6.10 55.86
N VAL A 381 42.10 5.48 54.66
CA VAL A 381 41.02 4.71 54.01
C VAL A 381 41.40 3.24 53.97
N VAL A 382 40.47 2.41 54.33
CA VAL A 382 40.61 0.94 54.33
C VAL A 382 39.58 0.39 53.33
N ASP A 383 40.04 -0.33 52.33
CA ASP A 383 39.21 -1.02 51.33
C ASP A 383 38.83 -2.38 51.87
N ALA A 384 37.90 -2.40 52.83
CA ALA A 384 37.43 -3.59 53.51
C ALA A 384 36.08 -3.33 54.21
N THR A 385 35.39 -4.41 54.58
CA THR A 385 34.13 -4.39 55.34
C THR A 385 34.32 -4.39 56.83
N GLN A 386 35.56 -4.41 57.31
CA GLN A 386 35.93 -4.37 58.73
C GLN A 386 37.15 -3.50 58.89
N ALA A 387 37.21 -2.76 59.99
CA ALA A 387 38.36 -1.89 60.33
C ALA A 387 38.63 -1.91 61.81
N LYS A 388 39.95 -1.82 62.19
CA LYS A 388 40.39 -1.68 63.57
C LYS A 388 41.10 -0.35 63.73
N TYR A 389 40.75 0.38 64.80
CA TYR A 389 41.36 1.65 65.14
C TYR A 389 41.65 1.74 66.63
N THR A 390 42.90 2.00 66.97
CA THR A 390 43.34 2.05 68.39
C THR A 390 43.39 3.48 68.84
N VAL A 391 42.84 3.76 70.04
CA VAL A 391 42.80 5.08 70.66
C VAL A 391 43.37 5.03 72.05
N ASP A 392 44.04 6.16 72.49
CA ASP A 392 44.68 6.31 73.77
C ASP A 392 44.03 7.40 74.66
N LYS A 393 42.89 7.98 74.23
CA LYS A 393 42.10 8.97 74.89
C LYS A 393 40.63 8.76 74.75
N ASN A 394 39.88 9.23 75.77
CA ASN A 394 38.45 9.36 75.65
C ASN A 394 38.03 10.41 74.59
N GLY A 395 36.99 10.13 73.84
CA GLY A 395 36.52 11.03 72.81
C GLY A 395 35.51 10.39 71.88
N VAL A 396 35.05 11.16 70.87
CA VAL A 396 34.20 10.68 69.80
C VAL A 396 35.05 10.54 68.56
N TYR A 397 35.09 9.35 68.02
CA TYR A 397 35.84 8.97 66.83
C TYR A 397 34.90 8.72 65.70
N ASN A 398 34.95 9.56 64.65
CA ASN A 398 34.03 9.45 63.52
C ASN A 398 34.65 8.56 62.43
N PHE A 399 33.94 7.50 62.09
CA PHE A 399 34.22 6.69 60.91
C PHE A 399 33.26 7.13 59.78
N SER A 400 33.70 7.01 58.54
CA SER A 400 32.85 7.18 57.37
C SER A 400 32.88 5.90 56.55
N VAL A 401 31.71 5.31 56.28
CA VAL A 401 31.57 4.07 55.50
C VAL A 401 30.89 4.43 54.21
N ARG A 402 31.46 4.03 53.07
CA ARG A 402 30.91 4.33 51.74
C ARG A 402 30.67 3.02 51.00
N ASP A 403 29.50 2.92 50.31
CA ASP A 403 29.19 1.87 49.39
C ASP A 403 29.69 2.12 47.97
N TYR A 404 29.44 1.19 47.02
CA TYR A 404 29.83 1.34 45.62
C TYR A 404 28.91 2.28 44.85
N CYS A 405 27.67 2.54 45.30
CA CYS A 405 26.78 3.54 44.73
C CYS A 405 27.11 4.98 45.19
N GLY A 406 28.00 5.12 46.19
CA GLY A 406 28.49 6.42 46.69
C GLY A 406 27.73 6.95 47.89
N ASN A 407 26.78 6.17 48.49
CA ASN A 407 26.14 6.60 49.74
C ASN A 407 27.14 6.49 50.91
N VAL A 408 26.97 7.37 51.88
CA VAL A 408 27.95 7.55 52.98
C VAL A 408 27.21 7.48 54.31
N LEU A 409 27.66 6.58 55.20
CA LEU A 409 27.33 6.57 56.60
C LEU A 409 28.42 7.29 57.38
N THR A 410 28.10 8.30 58.19
CA THR A 410 28.97 8.79 59.22
C THR A 410 28.62 8.10 60.54
N TYR A 411 29.58 7.35 61.10
CA TYR A 411 29.35 6.52 62.30
C TYR A 411 30.22 7.01 63.46
N PRO A 412 29.67 7.76 64.44
CA PRO A 412 30.39 8.18 65.62
C PRO A 412 30.55 7.08 66.62
N VAL A 413 31.75 6.84 67.10
CA VAL A 413 32.06 5.89 68.15
C VAL A 413 32.58 6.67 69.40
N GLU A 414 31.81 6.61 70.47
CA GLU A 414 32.24 7.19 71.75
C GLU A 414 33.09 6.18 72.50
N VAL A 415 34.28 6.61 72.95
CA VAL A 415 35.14 5.89 73.89
C VAL A 415 35.24 6.74 75.14
N SER A 416 34.84 6.17 76.32
CA SER A 416 34.76 6.86 77.61
C SER A 416 35.35 6.04 78.79
N ASN A 417 35.98 4.93 78.47
CA ASN A 417 36.48 3.94 79.46
C ASN A 417 37.99 3.94 79.64
N ILE A 418 38.68 5.04 79.22
CA ILE A 418 40.13 5.21 79.46
C ILE A 418 40.32 6.12 80.65
N ASP A 419 40.97 5.62 81.72
CA ASP A 419 41.33 6.39 82.89
C ASP A 419 42.86 6.38 83.11
N LEU A 420 43.49 7.49 82.84
CA LEU A 420 44.93 7.64 82.98
C LEU A 420 45.33 8.32 84.30
N LEU A 421 44.36 8.63 85.16
CA LEU A 421 44.63 9.30 86.42
C LEU A 421 44.94 8.29 87.54
N ALA A 422 46.02 8.50 88.21
CA ALA A 422 46.34 7.73 89.40
C ALA A 422 45.40 8.09 90.55
N PRO A 423 44.97 7.17 91.35
CA PRO A 423 44.13 7.42 92.52
C PRO A 423 44.92 8.34 93.54
N ASN A 424 44.29 9.36 94.11
CA ASN A 424 44.86 10.15 95.21
C ASN A 424 44.77 9.35 96.46
N ALA A 425 45.93 9.09 97.08
CA ALA A 425 46.05 8.61 98.43
C ALA A 425 46.21 9.83 99.40
N ASP A 426 45.07 10.31 99.88
CA ASP A 426 45.08 11.27 100.98
C ASP A 426 45.24 10.47 102.28
N TYR A 427 46.36 10.73 102.96
CA TYR A 427 46.65 10.28 104.31
C TYR A 427 46.35 11.39 105.35
#